data_f1a289e147f9f5080c2c0bd1cf8bd230
#
_entry.id   f1a289e147f9f5080c2c0bd1cf8bd230
#
_cell.length_a   1.000
_cell.length_b   1.000
_cell.length_c   1.000
_cell.angle_alpha   90.00
_cell.angle_beta   90.00
_cell.angle_gamma   90.00
#
_symmetry.space_group_name_H-M   'P 1'
#
loop_
_entity.id
_entity.type
_entity.pdbx_description
1 polymer ?
#
loop_
_entity_poly.entity_id
_entity_poly.type
_entity_poly.pdbx_seq_one_letter_code
_entity_poly.pdbx_strand_id
1 'polypeptide(L)'
;MEVLDYSIIACYFAIILWIARWASKGKEDKEFSSVDYFLAGKDQSWVVIGASLFASNIGSEIILGVSGAGARANMPMANFEILAALVLILFGWVFVPFYMRTGVYTMPEFLEKRYSQACRNYLSIVSILAYIITKISLIIFAGALVFEVLNIPFWTGAIITVVATGLYTCLLYTSPSPRDGLL
;
A
#
# COMPACT_ATOMS: atom_id res chain seq x y z
N MET A 1 23.18 -4.43 18.31
CA MET A 1 22.12 -5.45 18.12
C MET A 1 22.64 -6.78 18.62
N GLU A 2 21.85 -7.44 19.44
CA GLU A 2 22.21 -8.77 19.91
C GLU A 2 21.76 -9.83 18.90
N VAL A 3 22.33 -11.05 19.02
CA VAL A 3 21.95 -12.19 18.16
C VAL A 3 20.44 -12.46 18.20
N LEU A 4 19.80 -12.10 19.31
CA LEU A 4 18.36 -12.21 19.51
C LEU A 4 17.57 -11.34 18.51
N ASP A 5 18.02 -10.12 18.23
CA ASP A 5 17.33 -9.18 17.32
C ASP A 5 17.30 -9.73 15.90
N TYR A 6 18.43 -10.26 15.42
CA TYR A 6 18.50 -10.87 14.09
C TYR A 6 17.64 -12.14 13.99
N SER A 7 17.56 -12.93 15.06
CA SER A 7 16.72 -14.13 15.07
C SER A 7 15.23 -13.80 15.03
N ILE A 8 14.79 -12.75 15.72
CA ILE A 8 13.40 -12.27 15.68
C ILE A 8 13.04 -11.76 14.28
N ILE A 9 13.91 -10.96 13.66
CA ILE A 9 13.70 -10.45 12.30
C ILE A 9 13.62 -11.61 11.30
N ALA A 10 14.54 -12.56 11.36
CA ALA A 10 14.54 -13.72 10.48
C ALA A 10 13.28 -14.58 10.66
N CYS A 11 12.87 -14.81 11.90
CA CYS A 11 11.65 -15.57 12.22
C CYS A 11 10.39 -14.86 11.66
N TYR A 12 10.30 -13.54 11.80
CA TYR A 12 9.20 -12.74 11.27
C TYR A 12 9.09 -12.88 9.75
N PHE A 13 10.20 -12.72 9.01
CA PHE A 13 10.19 -12.88 7.56
C PHE A 13 9.89 -14.32 7.13
N ALA A 14 10.41 -15.32 7.86
CA ALA A 14 10.10 -16.72 7.58
C ALA A 14 8.60 -17.04 7.75
N ILE A 15 7.96 -16.49 8.78
CA ILE A 15 6.51 -16.66 9.02
C ILE A 15 5.72 -16.00 7.89
N ILE A 16 6.07 -14.77 7.49
CA ILE A 16 5.37 -14.08 6.38
C ILE A 16 5.49 -14.86 5.07
N LEU A 17 6.71 -15.31 4.73
CA LEU A 17 6.93 -16.10 3.53
C LEU A 17 6.19 -17.43 3.56
N TRP A 18 6.13 -18.07 4.72
CA TRP A 18 5.37 -19.30 4.89
C TRP A 18 3.87 -19.09 4.70
N ILE A 19 3.29 -18.04 5.31
CA ILE A 19 1.88 -17.66 5.13
C ILE A 19 1.59 -17.32 3.66
N ALA A 20 2.45 -16.54 3.01
CA ALA A 20 2.31 -16.18 1.61
C ALA A 20 2.29 -17.42 0.70
N ARG A 21 3.22 -18.36 0.93
CA ARG A 21 3.26 -19.63 0.19
C ARG A 21 2.04 -20.51 0.47
N TRP A 22 1.60 -20.56 1.71
CA TRP A 22 0.41 -21.32 2.09
C TRP A 22 -0.85 -20.76 1.44
N ALA A 23 -1.03 -19.44 1.45
CA ALA A 23 -2.16 -18.75 0.83
C ALA A 23 -2.14 -18.87 -0.71
N SER A 24 -0.97 -18.95 -1.32
CA SER A 24 -0.81 -19.09 -2.77
C SER A 24 -1.18 -20.50 -3.28
N LYS A 25 -0.94 -21.54 -2.50
CA LYS A 25 -1.20 -22.94 -2.90
C LYS A 25 -2.67 -23.29 -3.17
N GLY A 26 -3.62 -22.48 -2.72
CA GLY A 26 -5.05 -22.75 -2.88
C GLY A 26 -5.67 -22.19 -4.17
N LYS A 27 -4.88 -21.60 -5.08
CA LYS A 27 -5.42 -20.83 -6.22
C LYS A 27 -4.96 -21.32 -7.60
N GLU A 28 -4.35 -22.49 -7.70
CA GLU A 28 -3.76 -22.98 -8.95
C GLU A 28 -4.77 -23.34 -10.07
N ASP A 29 -6.08 -23.46 -9.78
CA ASP A 29 -7.08 -23.96 -10.74
C ASP A 29 -8.15 -22.96 -11.20
N LYS A 30 -7.99 -21.64 -10.91
CA LYS A 30 -8.97 -20.65 -11.40
C LYS A 30 -8.35 -19.74 -12.44
N GLU A 31 -8.96 -19.67 -13.63
CA GLU A 31 -8.70 -18.61 -14.60
C GLU A 31 -8.94 -17.25 -13.96
N PHE A 32 -7.87 -16.53 -13.69
CA PHE A 32 -7.95 -15.18 -13.10
C PHE A 32 -8.42 -14.17 -14.15
N SER A 33 -9.64 -13.71 -14.01
CA SER A 33 -10.14 -12.55 -14.73
C SER A 33 -9.40 -11.27 -14.27
N SER A 34 -9.30 -10.26 -15.15
CA SER A 34 -8.78 -8.94 -14.76
C SER A 34 -9.55 -8.34 -13.57
N VAL A 35 -10.83 -8.66 -13.43
CA VAL A 35 -11.69 -8.26 -12.31
C VAL A 35 -11.25 -8.95 -11.02
N ASP A 36 -10.88 -10.23 -11.09
CA ASP A 36 -10.39 -10.99 -9.92
C ASP A 36 -9.06 -10.45 -9.44
N TYR A 37 -8.19 -10.02 -10.35
CA TYR A 37 -6.90 -9.45 -10.02
C TYR A 37 -7.02 -8.07 -9.34
N PHE A 38 -7.78 -7.15 -9.93
CA PHE A 38 -7.88 -5.77 -9.42
C PHE A 38 -8.90 -5.59 -8.29
N LEU A 39 -9.92 -6.43 -8.23
CA LEU A 39 -11.04 -6.32 -7.29
C LEU A 39 -11.15 -7.52 -6.34
N ALA A 40 -10.14 -8.39 -6.30
CA ALA A 40 -10.14 -9.62 -5.49
C ALA A 40 -11.43 -10.45 -5.62
N GLY A 41 -12.02 -10.48 -6.83
CA GLY A 41 -13.26 -11.21 -7.13
C GLY A 41 -14.52 -10.66 -6.47
N LYS A 42 -14.43 -9.58 -5.71
CA LYS A 42 -15.52 -8.97 -4.89
C LYS A 42 -16.11 -9.89 -3.80
N ASP A 43 -15.50 -11.03 -3.53
CA ASP A 43 -15.99 -12.04 -2.57
C ASP A 43 -15.31 -11.96 -1.21
N GLN A 44 -14.49 -10.93 -0.98
CA GLN A 44 -13.74 -10.79 0.26
C GLN A 44 -14.63 -10.28 1.40
N SER A 45 -14.43 -10.84 2.61
CA SER A 45 -15.13 -10.37 3.80
C SER A 45 -14.67 -8.96 4.19
N TRP A 46 -15.54 -8.21 4.85
CA TRP A 46 -15.24 -6.85 5.32
C TRP A 46 -14.01 -6.79 6.25
N VAL A 47 -13.77 -7.86 7.03
CA VAL A 47 -12.60 -7.97 7.91
C VAL A 47 -11.31 -8.04 7.10
N VAL A 48 -11.29 -8.85 6.03
CA VAL A 48 -10.11 -9.00 5.14
C VAL A 48 -9.83 -7.69 4.42
N ILE A 49 -10.87 -7.01 3.91
CA ILE A 49 -10.74 -5.71 3.26
C ILE A 49 -10.21 -4.68 4.25
N GLY A 50 -10.77 -4.60 5.46
CA GLY A 50 -10.33 -3.67 6.50
C GLY A 50 -8.88 -3.93 6.93
N ALA A 51 -8.50 -5.18 7.16
CA ALA A 51 -7.14 -5.56 7.52
C ALA A 51 -6.13 -5.24 6.40
N SER A 52 -6.49 -5.48 5.14
CA SER A 52 -5.67 -5.14 3.99
C SER A 52 -5.46 -3.64 3.83
N LEU A 53 -6.52 -2.85 3.96
CA LEU A 53 -6.46 -1.39 3.94
C LEU A 53 -5.61 -0.85 5.09
N PHE A 54 -5.78 -1.39 6.29
CA PHE A 54 -4.98 -1.03 7.45
C PHE A 54 -3.49 -1.33 7.19
N ALA A 55 -3.17 -2.55 6.78
CA ALA A 55 -1.79 -2.98 6.52
C ALA A 55 -1.12 -2.17 5.40
N SER A 56 -1.86 -1.77 4.36
CA SER A 56 -1.32 -0.99 3.24
C SER A 56 -1.11 0.50 3.58
N ASN A 57 -1.81 1.02 4.58
CA ASN A 57 -1.70 2.43 4.98
C ASN A 57 -0.75 2.66 6.15
N ILE A 58 -0.44 1.66 6.97
CA ILE A 58 0.54 1.80 8.06
C ILE A 58 1.94 1.48 7.54
N GLY A 59 2.64 2.52 7.14
CA GLY A 59 4.04 2.47 6.77
C GLY A 59 4.97 3.00 7.86
N SER A 60 6.27 2.92 7.60
CA SER A 60 7.31 3.51 8.45
C SER A 60 7.12 5.03 8.67
N GLU A 61 6.52 5.71 7.71
CA GLU A 61 6.18 7.13 7.79
C GLU A 61 5.21 7.45 8.94
N ILE A 62 4.21 6.60 9.17
CA ILE A 62 3.26 6.77 10.27
C ILE A 62 3.93 6.44 11.60
N ILE A 63 4.62 5.30 11.66
CA ILE A 63 5.25 4.85 12.91
C ILE A 63 6.32 5.82 13.37
N LEU A 64 7.21 6.29 12.49
CA LEU A 64 8.29 7.21 12.83
C LEU A 64 7.83 8.68 12.84
N GLY A 65 7.05 9.09 11.84
CA GLY A 65 6.62 10.47 11.67
C GLY A 65 5.60 10.90 12.72
N VAL A 66 4.52 10.15 12.87
CA VAL A 66 3.44 10.51 13.81
C VAL A 66 3.89 10.32 15.26
N SER A 67 4.59 9.22 15.58
CA SER A 67 5.12 9.03 16.94
C SER A 67 6.19 10.06 17.31
N GLY A 68 7.09 10.39 16.38
CA GLY A 68 8.10 11.44 16.59
C GLY A 68 7.49 12.83 16.73
N ALA A 69 6.46 13.16 15.96
CA ALA A 69 5.73 14.42 16.09
C ALA A 69 4.91 14.45 17.39
N GLY A 70 4.29 13.34 17.80
CA GLY A 70 3.59 13.23 19.08
C GLY A 70 4.51 13.42 20.28
N ALA A 71 5.74 12.91 20.21
CA ALA A 71 6.74 13.09 21.26
C ALA A 71 7.23 14.55 21.41
N ARG A 72 7.23 15.32 20.30
CA ARG A 72 7.68 16.72 20.29
C ARG A 72 6.58 17.73 20.55
N ALA A 73 5.38 17.51 20.00
CA ALA A 73 4.29 18.48 19.93
C ALA A 73 3.11 18.16 20.85
N ASN A 74 3.20 17.12 21.67
CA ASN A 74 2.11 16.67 22.55
C ASN A 74 0.81 16.27 21.81
N MET A 75 -0.36 16.43 22.46
CA MET A 75 -1.70 15.98 22.04
C MET A 75 -2.22 16.42 20.66
N PRO A 76 -1.81 17.52 19.99
CA PRO A 76 -2.42 17.95 18.72
C PRO A 76 -2.38 16.91 17.61
N MET A 77 -1.36 16.04 17.58
CA MET A 77 -1.26 14.98 16.55
C MET A 77 -2.34 13.90 16.70
N ALA A 78 -2.71 13.55 17.92
CA ALA A 78 -3.79 12.59 18.18
C ALA A 78 -5.14 13.09 17.65
N ASN A 79 -5.42 14.40 17.77
CA ASN A 79 -6.64 15.00 17.23
C ASN A 79 -6.72 14.90 15.70
N PHE A 80 -5.57 15.00 15.02
CA PHE A 80 -5.52 14.87 13.55
C PHE A 80 -5.90 13.47 13.09
N GLU A 81 -5.40 12.44 13.74
CA GLU A 81 -5.72 11.04 13.45
C GLU A 81 -7.18 10.70 13.77
N ILE A 82 -7.72 11.20 14.89
CA ILE A 82 -9.13 11.00 15.25
C ILE A 82 -10.04 11.66 14.21
N LEU A 83 -9.72 12.89 13.78
CA LEU A 83 -10.48 13.59 12.76
C LEU A 83 -10.43 12.85 11.41
N ALA A 84 -9.27 12.31 11.04
CA ALA A 84 -9.11 11.49 9.83
C ALA A 84 -10.01 10.24 9.87
N ALA A 85 -10.10 9.57 11.02
CA ALA A 85 -10.98 8.42 11.19
C ALA A 85 -12.46 8.79 10.99
N LEU A 86 -12.91 9.91 11.55
CA LEU A 86 -14.28 10.39 11.37
C LEU A 86 -14.58 10.74 9.91
N VAL A 87 -13.65 11.40 9.22
CA VAL A 87 -13.78 11.71 7.80
C VAL A 87 -13.83 10.44 6.95
N LEU A 88 -13.04 9.42 7.27
CA LEU A 88 -13.06 8.13 6.57
C LEU A 88 -14.40 7.39 6.77
N ILE A 89 -14.98 7.43 7.96
CA ILE A 89 -16.31 6.85 8.22
C ILE A 89 -17.36 7.57 7.37
N LEU A 90 -17.36 8.89 7.37
CA LEU A 90 -18.28 9.68 6.55
C LEU A 90 -18.09 9.40 5.06
N PHE A 91 -16.84 9.31 4.60
CA PHE A 91 -16.52 8.96 3.22
C PHE A 91 -17.04 7.56 2.87
N GLY A 92 -16.81 6.58 3.73
CA GLY A 92 -17.26 5.20 3.52
C GLY A 92 -18.78 5.08 3.48
N TRP A 93 -19.48 5.86 4.28
CA TRP A 93 -20.95 5.76 4.38
C TRP A 93 -21.67 6.53 3.27
N VAL A 94 -21.17 7.68 2.87
CA VAL A 94 -21.82 8.56 1.88
C VAL A 94 -21.25 8.38 0.48
N PHE A 95 -19.92 8.44 0.33
CA PHE A 95 -19.28 8.50 -0.99
C PHE A 95 -19.05 7.12 -1.60
N VAL A 96 -18.70 6.10 -0.82
CA VAL A 96 -18.45 4.77 -1.38
C VAL A 96 -19.71 4.17 -2.03
N PRO A 97 -20.91 4.20 -1.41
CA PRO A 97 -22.13 3.73 -2.07
C PRO A 97 -22.45 4.50 -3.36
N PHE A 98 -22.16 5.80 -3.38
CA PHE A 98 -22.33 6.62 -4.57
C PHE A 98 -21.41 6.16 -5.71
N TYR A 99 -20.13 5.97 -5.46
CA TYR A 99 -19.18 5.50 -6.47
C TYR A 99 -19.48 4.06 -6.93
N MET A 100 -19.87 3.18 -6.03
CA MET A 100 -20.27 1.82 -6.38
C MET A 100 -21.45 1.78 -7.34
N ARG A 101 -22.43 2.69 -7.18
CA ARG A 101 -23.57 2.80 -8.10
C ARG A 101 -23.20 3.33 -9.48
N THR A 102 -22.16 4.14 -9.59
CA THR A 102 -21.68 4.66 -10.89
C THR A 102 -20.88 3.64 -11.69
N GLY A 103 -20.50 2.51 -11.10
CA GLY A 103 -19.75 1.45 -11.76
C GLY A 103 -18.34 1.84 -12.19
N VAL A 104 -17.74 2.85 -11.55
CA VAL A 104 -16.36 3.28 -11.79
C VAL A 104 -15.41 2.59 -10.82
N TYR A 105 -14.20 2.28 -11.29
CA TYR A 105 -13.17 1.63 -10.48
C TYR A 105 -12.13 2.61 -9.92
N THR A 106 -12.00 3.77 -10.54
CA THR A 106 -11.00 4.77 -10.16
C THR A 106 -11.56 6.18 -10.22
N MET A 107 -11.00 7.09 -9.37
CA MET A 107 -11.39 8.50 -9.37
C MET A 107 -11.15 9.20 -10.73
N PRO A 108 -10.04 8.98 -11.45
CA PRO A 108 -9.86 9.53 -12.77
C PRO A 108 -10.94 9.09 -13.78
N GLU A 109 -11.39 7.84 -13.72
CA GLU A 109 -12.47 7.33 -14.56
C GLU A 109 -13.82 8.01 -14.23
N PHE A 110 -14.07 8.27 -12.95
CA PHE A 110 -15.25 9.02 -12.54
C PHE A 110 -15.26 10.44 -13.13
N LEU A 111 -14.12 11.13 -13.09
CA LEU A 111 -14.01 12.46 -13.69
C LEU A 111 -14.16 12.45 -15.21
N GLU A 112 -13.69 11.42 -15.88
CA GLU A 112 -13.91 11.24 -17.32
C GLU A 112 -15.40 11.14 -17.65
N LYS A 113 -16.14 10.28 -16.93
CA LYS A 113 -17.59 10.09 -17.16
C LYS A 113 -18.40 11.34 -16.84
N ARG A 114 -17.96 12.14 -15.86
CA ARG A 114 -18.71 13.33 -15.44
C ARG A 114 -18.34 14.59 -16.17
N TYR A 115 -17.09 14.76 -16.58
CA TYR A 115 -16.58 15.99 -17.20
C TYR A 115 -15.98 15.73 -18.60
N SER A 116 -14.75 15.25 -18.65
CA SER A 116 -14.04 15.02 -19.90
C SER A 116 -12.80 14.16 -19.72
N GLN A 117 -12.29 13.60 -20.82
CA GLN A 117 -11.03 12.86 -20.84
C GLN A 117 -9.82 13.74 -20.45
N ALA A 118 -9.86 15.04 -20.71
CA ALA A 118 -8.82 15.97 -20.30
C ALA A 118 -8.70 16.02 -18.77
N CYS A 119 -9.82 16.04 -18.04
CA CYS A 119 -9.83 16.01 -16.58
C CYS A 119 -9.25 14.71 -16.02
N ARG A 120 -9.55 13.55 -16.65
CA ARG A 120 -8.96 12.27 -16.31
C ARG A 120 -7.43 12.31 -16.43
N ASN A 121 -6.93 12.73 -17.59
CA ASN A 121 -5.51 12.79 -17.87
C ASN A 121 -4.77 13.74 -16.91
N TYR A 122 -5.34 14.92 -16.67
CA TYR A 122 -4.78 15.89 -15.73
C TYR A 122 -4.67 15.30 -14.31
N LEU A 123 -5.76 14.75 -13.79
CA LEU A 123 -5.73 14.16 -12.44
C LEU A 123 -4.77 12.99 -12.35
N SER A 124 -4.72 12.13 -13.38
CA SER A 124 -3.81 10.99 -13.41
C SER A 124 -2.34 11.43 -13.38
N ILE A 125 -1.96 12.40 -14.21
CA ILE A 125 -0.59 12.91 -14.27
C ILE A 125 -0.21 13.58 -12.94
N VAL A 126 -1.05 14.46 -12.43
CA VAL A 126 -0.80 15.16 -11.16
C VAL A 126 -0.69 14.16 -10.00
N SER A 127 -1.57 13.17 -9.93
CA SER A 127 -1.53 12.15 -8.89
C SER A 127 -0.26 11.32 -8.96
N ILE A 128 0.17 10.86 -10.14
CA ILE A 128 1.40 10.09 -10.31
C ILE A 128 2.61 10.91 -9.86
N LEU A 129 2.73 12.14 -10.32
CA LEU A 129 3.84 13.03 -9.93
C LEU A 129 3.84 13.30 -8.42
N ALA A 130 2.67 13.58 -7.84
CA ALA A 130 2.55 13.80 -6.40
C ALA A 130 2.96 12.56 -5.61
N TYR A 131 2.53 11.36 -6.01
CA TYR A 131 2.93 10.11 -5.35
C TYR A 131 4.44 9.86 -5.45
N ILE A 132 5.05 10.09 -6.62
CA ILE A 132 6.49 9.91 -6.79
C ILE A 132 7.28 10.89 -5.89
N ILE A 133 6.92 12.17 -5.93
CA ILE A 133 7.69 13.21 -5.22
C ILE A 133 7.46 13.15 -3.70
N THR A 134 6.24 12.89 -3.25
CA THR A 134 5.92 12.95 -1.82
C THR A 134 5.98 11.57 -1.16
N LYS A 135 5.15 10.62 -1.59
CA LYS A 135 5.01 9.32 -0.93
C LYS A 135 6.26 8.46 -1.03
N ILE A 136 6.79 8.27 -2.24
CA ILE A 136 7.96 7.41 -2.45
C ILE A 136 9.16 7.99 -1.72
N SER A 137 9.41 9.29 -1.85
CA SER A 137 10.54 9.95 -1.18
C SER A 137 10.43 9.84 0.35
N LEU A 138 9.23 10.03 0.91
CA LEU A 138 9.01 9.95 2.35
C LEU A 138 9.24 8.51 2.88
N ILE A 139 8.75 7.51 2.15
CA ILE A 139 8.90 6.10 2.54
C ILE A 139 10.36 5.66 2.48
N ILE A 140 11.09 6.07 1.42
CA ILE A 140 12.53 5.77 1.30
C ILE A 140 13.32 6.44 2.42
N PHE A 141 13.03 7.71 2.71
CA PHE A 141 13.67 8.45 3.80
C PHE A 141 13.43 7.77 5.15
N ALA A 142 12.17 7.46 5.47
CA ALA A 142 11.82 6.79 6.72
C ALA A 142 12.45 5.39 6.81
N GLY A 143 12.47 4.62 5.72
CA GLY A 143 13.15 3.34 5.65
C GLY A 143 14.65 3.46 5.90
N ALA A 144 15.32 4.42 5.28
CA ALA A 144 16.75 4.68 5.48
C ALA A 144 17.09 5.02 6.93
N LEU A 145 16.24 5.79 7.62
CA LEU A 145 16.41 6.08 9.06
C LEU A 145 16.35 4.82 9.93
N VAL A 146 15.50 3.85 9.59
CA VAL A 146 15.46 2.56 10.31
C VAL A 146 16.78 1.82 10.14
N PHE A 147 17.36 1.81 8.92
CA PHE A 147 18.66 1.18 8.69
C PHE A 147 19.80 1.91 9.41
N GLU A 148 19.71 3.21 9.59
CA GLU A 148 20.70 3.99 10.36
C GLU A 148 20.73 3.57 11.84
N VAL A 149 19.58 3.26 12.44
CA VAL A 149 19.50 2.67 13.80
C VAL A 149 20.22 1.32 13.88
N LEU A 150 20.29 0.59 12.75
CA LEU A 150 21.03 -0.68 12.65
C LEU A 150 22.53 -0.48 12.35
N ASN A 151 23.07 0.74 12.45
CA ASN A 151 24.43 1.11 12.07
C ASN A 151 24.77 0.90 10.58
N ILE A 152 23.77 0.93 9.70
CA ILE A 152 23.96 0.91 8.25
C ILE A 152 23.91 2.34 7.76
N PRO A 153 24.86 2.81 6.92
CA PRO A 153 24.86 4.17 6.39
C PRO A 153 23.54 4.50 5.68
N PHE A 154 23.03 5.72 5.89
CA PHE A 154 21.76 6.20 5.34
C PHE A 154 21.56 5.86 3.86
N TRP A 155 22.53 6.20 3.01
CA TRP A 155 22.45 5.95 1.56
C TRP A 155 22.37 4.46 1.21
N THR A 156 23.09 3.62 1.95
CA THR A 156 23.05 2.16 1.76
C THR A 156 21.66 1.64 2.14
N GLY A 157 21.09 2.10 3.25
CA GLY A 157 19.74 1.77 3.67
C GLY A 157 18.68 2.21 2.66
N ALA A 158 18.83 3.42 2.10
CA ALA A 158 17.94 3.93 1.04
C ALA A 158 17.99 3.05 -0.21
N ILE A 159 19.19 2.70 -0.68
CA ILE A 159 19.36 1.83 -1.87
C ILE A 159 18.76 0.44 -1.61
N ILE A 160 19.02 -0.16 -0.45
CA ILE A 160 18.45 -1.46 -0.08
C ILE A 160 16.91 -1.39 -0.11
N THR A 161 16.32 -0.36 0.47
CA THR A 161 14.86 -0.16 0.48
C THR A 161 14.30 -0.09 -0.93
N VAL A 162 14.91 0.71 -1.81
CA VAL A 162 14.47 0.87 -3.21
C VAL A 162 14.59 -0.44 -3.99
N VAL A 163 15.75 -1.09 -3.88
CA VAL A 163 16.00 -2.34 -4.60
C VAL A 163 15.10 -3.47 -4.11
N ALA A 164 14.96 -3.64 -2.80
CA ALA A 164 14.10 -4.67 -2.23
C ALA A 164 12.64 -4.45 -2.60
N THR A 165 12.15 -3.21 -2.55
CA THR A 165 10.79 -2.86 -2.95
C THR A 165 10.57 -3.06 -4.45
N GLY A 166 11.54 -2.66 -5.28
CA GLY A 166 11.49 -2.86 -6.72
C GLY A 166 11.44 -4.34 -7.10
N LEU A 167 12.31 -5.15 -6.51
CA LEU A 167 12.31 -6.61 -6.73
C LEU A 167 11.00 -7.24 -6.28
N TYR A 168 10.51 -6.89 -5.09
CA TYR A 168 9.24 -7.38 -4.60
C TYR A 168 8.08 -7.01 -5.54
N THR A 169 8.03 -5.78 -6.02
CA THR A 169 7.00 -5.31 -6.94
C THR A 169 7.10 -6.03 -8.29
N CYS A 170 8.32 -6.19 -8.84
CA CYS A 170 8.52 -6.93 -10.08
C CYS A 170 8.12 -8.40 -9.96
N LEU A 171 8.43 -9.07 -8.84
CA LEU A 171 8.04 -10.45 -8.59
C LEU A 171 6.51 -10.61 -8.49
N LEU A 172 5.81 -9.60 -8.01
CA LEU A 172 4.36 -9.59 -7.97
C LEU A 172 3.73 -9.52 -9.38
N TYR A 173 4.41 -8.86 -10.34
CA TYR A 173 3.97 -8.76 -11.73
C TYR A 173 4.39 -9.94 -12.62
N THR A 174 5.33 -10.77 -12.18
CA THR A 174 5.81 -11.92 -12.94
C THR A 174 5.00 -13.20 -12.76
N SER A 175 3.92 -13.17 -11.99
CA SER A 175 2.93 -14.25 -12.04
C SER A 175 2.30 -14.25 -13.45
N PRO A 176 2.25 -15.41 -14.13
CA PRO A 176 1.82 -15.48 -15.53
C PRO A 176 0.44 -14.87 -15.71
N SER A 177 0.40 -13.81 -16.52
CA SER A 177 -0.85 -13.20 -16.93
C SER A 177 -1.57 -14.15 -17.88
N PRO A 178 -2.89 -14.36 -17.76
CA PRO A 178 -3.65 -15.17 -18.71
C PRO A 178 -3.59 -14.66 -20.16
N ARG A 179 -2.99 -13.49 -20.41
CA ARG A 179 -2.81 -12.89 -21.73
C ARG A 179 -1.66 -13.50 -22.53
N ASP A 180 -0.71 -14.18 -21.89
CA ASP A 180 0.46 -14.73 -22.57
C ASP A 180 0.14 -16.07 -23.27
N GLY A 181 -1.09 -16.60 -23.13
CA GLY A 181 -1.57 -17.79 -23.82
C GLY A 181 -2.47 -17.54 -25.04
N LEU A 182 -2.65 -16.28 -25.45
CA LEU A 182 -3.55 -15.88 -26.55
C LEU A 182 -2.84 -15.14 -27.70
N LEU A 183 -1.56 -15.46 -27.95
CA LEU A 183 -0.86 -15.09 -29.19
C LEU A 183 -0.41 -16.33 -29.91
#